data_6f7cc541ae1ddf078153e978dc641017
#
_entry.id   6f7cc541ae1ddf078153e978dc641017
#
_cell.length_a   1.000
_cell.length_b   1.000
_cell.length_c   1.000
_cell.angle_alpha   90.00
_cell.angle_beta   90.00
_cell.angle_gamma   90.00
#
_symmetry.space_group_name_H-M   'P 1'
#
loop_
_entity.id
_entity.type
_entity.pdbx_description
1 polymer ?
#
loop_
_entity_poly.entity_id
_entity_poly.type
_entity_poly.pdbx_seq_one_letter_code
_entity_poly.pdbx_strand_id
1 'polypeptide(L)'
;MRFLKIFSILAMPLVMAQQSTRFVYQATLTPDSTNVEKKTELAYLDTDGKKSVFYSENSMKRDSLMERMRATKNFDRTQMQNFRSNLQFSVEKDLTTQSVVYKSRIGRDNYSYSETPVFEWKILPETVKIGDYQTQKAETKFGGRTWYAWFTQEIPLQDGPYKFSGLPGLIVKVQDEKGDYSFDLMQTKKIAEIYQPLNRGQFITLSKSKYTEMEKKIQKDPVSFINANRNSGRGGGNRPAMDPKQMQEMQKIMETEIKSRNNPIELK
;
A
#
# COMPACT_ATOMS: atom_id res chain seq x y z
N MET A 1 -44.99 36.93 44.91
CA MET A 1 -44.48 36.64 43.55
C MET A 1 -43.12 35.88 43.63
N ARG A 2 -43.13 34.58 43.40
CA ARG A 2 -41.93 33.76 43.44
C ARG A 2 -41.40 33.61 41.97
N PHE A 3 -40.26 34.20 41.67
CA PHE A 3 -39.60 34.05 40.39
C PHE A 3 -38.91 32.67 40.29
N LEU A 4 -39.41 31.80 39.44
CA LEU A 4 -38.81 30.51 39.10
C LEU A 4 -37.70 30.77 38.10
N LYS A 5 -36.44 30.64 38.54
CA LYS A 5 -35.27 30.68 37.62
C LYS A 5 -35.14 29.35 36.92
N ILE A 6 -35.51 29.32 35.64
CA ILE A 6 -35.26 28.15 34.75
C ILE A 6 -33.78 28.16 34.40
N PHE A 7 -33.06 27.16 34.90
CA PHE A 7 -31.65 26.92 34.56
C PHE A 7 -31.64 26.05 33.32
N SER A 8 -31.44 26.64 32.14
CA SER A 8 -31.31 25.92 30.90
C SER A 8 -29.91 25.31 30.85
N ILE A 9 -29.80 23.96 31.04
CA ILE A 9 -28.57 23.21 30.87
C ILE A 9 -28.38 23.02 29.37
N LEU A 10 -27.45 23.77 28.79
CA LEU A 10 -27.00 23.61 27.41
C LEU A 10 -26.16 22.32 27.32
N ALA A 11 -26.76 21.21 26.92
CA ALA A 11 -26.05 19.97 26.63
C ALA A 11 -25.21 20.19 25.36
N MET A 12 -23.93 20.47 25.54
CA MET A 12 -22.97 20.42 24.42
C MET A 12 -22.85 18.97 23.94
N PRO A 13 -23.10 18.68 22.65
CA PRO A 13 -22.83 17.35 22.12
C PRO A 13 -21.32 17.09 22.18
N LEU A 14 -20.93 16.08 22.94
CA LEU A 14 -19.56 15.57 22.96
C LEU A 14 -19.31 14.93 21.59
N VAL A 15 -18.70 15.66 20.68
CA VAL A 15 -18.22 15.10 19.41
C VAL A 15 -17.05 14.19 19.75
N MET A 16 -17.34 12.90 19.93
CA MET A 16 -16.31 11.87 20.04
C MET A 16 -15.59 11.81 18.70
N ALA A 17 -14.41 12.41 18.63
CA ALA A 17 -13.54 12.25 17.46
C ALA A 17 -13.30 10.74 17.27
N GLN A 18 -13.72 10.22 16.13
CA GLN A 18 -13.52 8.80 15.78
C GLN A 18 -12.01 8.56 15.66
N GLN A 19 -11.45 7.87 16.65
CA GLN A 19 -10.03 7.64 16.75
C GLN A 19 -9.65 6.52 15.78
N SER A 20 -8.78 6.83 14.83
CA SER A 20 -8.26 5.86 13.87
C SER A 20 -7.14 5.00 14.48
N THR A 21 -6.89 3.85 13.90
CA THR A 21 -5.87 2.91 14.36
C THR A 21 -4.89 2.61 13.24
N ARG A 22 -3.60 2.58 13.56
CA ARG A 22 -2.52 2.12 12.67
C ARG A 22 -2.01 0.78 13.15
N PHE A 23 -2.05 -0.19 12.26
CA PHE A 23 -1.36 -1.47 12.42
C PHE A 23 -0.05 -1.41 11.62
N VAL A 24 1.06 -1.65 12.31
CA VAL A 24 2.41 -1.61 11.72
C VAL A 24 2.83 -3.03 11.40
N TYR A 25 3.04 -3.33 10.14
CA TYR A 25 3.51 -4.63 9.66
C TYR A 25 4.96 -4.54 9.22
N GLN A 26 5.73 -5.57 9.52
CA GLN A 26 6.97 -5.83 8.81
C GLN A 26 6.63 -6.59 7.54
N ALA A 27 6.91 -5.99 6.40
CA ALA A 27 6.81 -6.63 5.10
C ALA A 27 8.16 -7.25 4.73
N THR A 28 8.17 -8.55 4.42
CA THR A 28 9.34 -9.28 3.89
C THR A 28 9.00 -9.73 2.48
N LEU A 29 9.85 -9.38 1.52
CA LEU A 29 9.55 -9.48 0.10
C LEU A 29 10.73 -10.07 -0.67
N THR A 30 10.45 -10.92 -1.64
CA THR A 30 11.40 -11.39 -2.65
C THR A 30 10.89 -10.98 -4.04
N PRO A 31 11.02 -9.69 -4.43
CA PRO A 31 10.44 -9.18 -5.67
C PRO A 31 11.13 -9.71 -6.94
N ASP A 32 12.32 -10.24 -6.80
CA ASP A 32 13.13 -10.81 -7.90
C ASP A 32 13.32 -12.31 -7.69
N SER A 33 12.73 -13.13 -8.56
CA SER A 33 12.84 -14.60 -8.50
C SER A 33 14.25 -15.12 -8.81
N THR A 34 15.10 -14.29 -9.40
CA THR A 34 16.51 -14.64 -9.70
C THR A 34 17.46 -14.26 -8.57
N ASN A 35 17.01 -13.47 -7.63
CA ASN A 35 17.77 -13.05 -6.44
C ASN A 35 16.95 -13.34 -5.18
N VAL A 36 17.32 -14.38 -4.45
CA VAL A 36 16.65 -14.83 -3.21
C VAL A 36 16.85 -13.91 -2.01
N GLU A 37 17.54 -12.78 -2.19
CA GLU A 37 17.73 -11.79 -1.12
C GLU A 37 16.39 -11.18 -0.72
N LYS A 38 16.00 -11.41 0.53
CA LYS A 38 14.77 -10.84 1.09
C LYS A 38 14.95 -9.36 1.41
N LYS A 39 14.00 -8.56 0.95
CA LYS A 39 13.89 -7.13 1.28
C LYS A 39 12.87 -6.95 2.40
N THR A 40 13.23 -6.20 3.43
CA THR A 40 12.32 -5.89 4.53
C THR A 40 12.04 -4.40 4.61
N GLU A 41 10.78 -4.05 4.86
CA GLU A 41 10.37 -2.68 5.13
C GLU A 41 9.12 -2.64 6.01
N LEU A 42 8.84 -1.51 6.65
CA LEU A 42 7.60 -1.32 7.38
C LEU A 42 6.47 -0.89 6.43
N ALA A 43 5.32 -1.50 6.64
CA ALA A 43 4.06 -1.16 5.99
C ALA A 43 2.99 -0.86 7.03
N TYR A 44 2.10 0.06 6.71
CA TYR A 44 1.05 0.52 7.60
C TYR A 44 -0.32 0.17 7.04
N LEU A 45 -1.19 -0.26 7.92
CA LEU A 45 -2.62 -0.38 7.69
C LEU A 45 -3.32 0.59 8.63
N ASP A 46 -3.76 1.72 8.12
CA ASP A 46 -4.55 2.70 8.87
C ASP A 46 -6.03 2.43 8.65
N THR A 47 -6.82 2.49 9.71
CA THR A 47 -8.27 2.27 9.62
C THR A 47 -9.07 3.09 10.62
N ASP A 48 -10.29 3.46 10.24
CA ASP A 48 -11.33 4.02 11.09
C ASP A 48 -12.45 3.00 11.43
N GLY A 49 -12.23 1.73 11.02
CA GLY A 49 -13.20 0.64 11.17
C GLY A 49 -14.20 0.51 10.02
N LYS A 50 -14.31 1.50 9.13
CA LYS A 50 -15.15 1.46 7.91
C LYS A 50 -14.30 1.44 6.65
N LYS A 51 -13.21 2.17 6.68
CA LYS A 51 -12.22 2.25 5.61
C LYS A 51 -10.85 1.93 6.15
N SER A 52 -9.99 1.42 5.26
CA SER A 52 -8.58 1.28 5.58
C SER A 52 -7.71 1.61 4.37
N VAL A 53 -6.45 1.96 4.68
CA VAL A 53 -5.42 2.25 3.68
C VAL A 53 -4.16 1.50 4.06
N PHE A 54 -3.69 0.63 3.16
CA PHE A 54 -2.42 -0.07 3.30
C PHE A 54 -1.37 0.57 2.41
N TYR A 55 -0.18 0.85 2.96
CA TYR A 55 0.90 1.54 2.26
C TYR A 55 2.25 1.35 2.95
N SER A 56 3.36 1.62 2.23
CA SER A 56 4.72 1.59 2.79
C SER A 56 5.02 2.80 3.67
N GLU A 57 5.69 2.60 4.80
CA GLU A 57 6.24 3.67 5.62
C GLU A 57 7.16 4.60 4.81
N ASN A 58 8.01 4.03 3.96
CA ASN A 58 8.92 4.80 3.11
C ASN A 58 8.16 5.71 2.13
N SER A 59 7.00 5.25 1.62
CA SER A 59 6.14 6.09 0.78
C SER A 59 5.62 7.30 1.54
N MET A 60 5.16 7.12 2.77
CA MET A 60 4.70 8.21 3.65
C MET A 60 5.84 9.19 3.98
N LYS A 61 7.03 8.68 4.37
CA LYS A 61 8.19 9.51 4.65
C LYS A 61 8.62 10.33 3.44
N ARG A 62 8.61 9.72 2.26
CA ARG A 62 8.89 10.40 0.99
C ARG A 62 7.87 11.51 0.70
N ASP A 63 6.60 11.27 0.96
CA ASP A 63 5.55 12.26 0.77
C ASP A 63 5.72 13.45 1.71
N SER A 64 5.96 13.21 2.99
CA SER A 64 6.26 14.26 3.99
C SER A 64 7.53 15.07 3.62
N LEU A 65 8.58 14.39 3.14
CA LEU A 65 9.78 15.06 2.66
C LEU A 65 9.48 15.98 1.46
N MET A 66 8.67 15.51 0.52
CA MET A 66 8.31 16.31 -0.66
C MET A 66 7.45 17.52 -0.30
N GLU A 67 6.56 17.42 0.69
CA GLU A 67 5.80 18.57 1.19
C GLU A 67 6.73 19.60 1.81
N ARG A 68 7.65 19.16 2.66
CA ARG A 68 8.66 20.03 3.26
C ARG A 68 9.53 20.72 2.20
N MET A 69 10.01 19.98 1.18
CA MET A 69 10.77 20.55 0.07
C MET A 69 9.99 21.62 -0.70
N ARG A 70 8.70 21.41 -0.92
CA ARG A 70 7.81 22.41 -1.55
C ARG A 70 7.66 23.65 -0.69
N ALA A 71 7.39 23.48 0.60
CA ALA A 71 7.22 24.59 1.54
C ALA A 71 8.50 25.44 1.66
N THR A 72 9.67 24.81 1.70
CA THR A 72 10.96 25.48 1.82
C THR A 72 11.59 25.90 0.49
N LYS A 73 11.00 25.50 -0.65
CA LYS A 73 11.55 25.65 -2.01
C LYS A 73 12.96 25.07 -2.18
N ASN A 74 13.39 24.20 -1.27
CA ASN A 74 14.70 23.54 -1.28
C ASN A 74 14.52 22.08 -1.73
N PHE A 75 14.98 21.75 -2.96
CA PHE A 75 14.81 20.45 -3.59
C PHE A 75 16.11 19.63 -3.55
N ASP A 76 16.44 19.06 -2.39
CA ASP A 76 17.52 18.09 -2.26
C ASP A 76 17.02 16.66 -2.59
N ARG A 77 17.37 16.21 -3.81
CA ARG A 77 16.97 14.88 -4.29
C ARG A 77 17.74 13.73 -3.64
N THR A 78 18.88 13.99 -3.03
CA THR A 78 19.70 12.94 -2.40
C THR A 78 18.96 12.29 -1.25
N GLN A 79 18.22 13.06 -0.46
CA GLN A 79 17.39 12.57 0.64
C GLN A 79 16.24 11.65 0.18
N MET A 80 15.78 11.80 -1.06
CA MET A 80 14.71 10.96 -1.62
C MET A 80 15.12 9.50 -1.82
N GLN A 81 16.41 9.25 -2.01
CA GLN A 81 16.93 7.88 -2.23
C GLN A 81 16.82 7.04 -0.97
N ASN A 82 16.88 7.66 0.22
CA ASN A 82 16.77 6.99 1.51
C ASN A 82 15.36 6.41 1.77
N PHE A 83 14.35 6.86 1.01
CA PHE A 83 12.96 6.43 1.16
C PHE A 83 12.47 5.64 -0.06
N ARG A 84 13.33 4.82 -0.65
CA ARG A 84 12.91 3.83 -1.66
C ARG A 84 12.09 2.74 -1.00
N SER A 85 11.01 2.35 -1.66
CA SER A 85 10.14 1.26 -1.21
C SER A 85 10.02 0.20 -2.30
N ASN A 86 9.96 -1.07 -1.88
CA ASN A 86 9.62 -2.19 -2.76
C ASN A 86 8.09 -2.32 -2.91
N LEU A 87 7.32 -1.78 -1.94
CA LEU A 87 5.87 -1.64 -2.00
C LEU A 87 5.51 -0.32 -2.68
N GLN A 88 5.56 -0.27 -4.02
CA GLN A 88 5.30 0.95 -4.81
C GLN A 88 3.82 1.15 -5.11
N PHE A 89 2.97 0.77 -4.17
CA PHE A 89 1.52 0.88 -4.28
C PHE A 89 0.91 1.28 -2.94
N SER A 90 -0.33 1.70 -2.99
CA SER A 90 -1.24 1.75 -1.85
C SER A 90 -2.54 1.02 -2.19
N VAL A 91 -3.19 0.51 -1.16
CA VAL A 91 -4.46 -0.21 -1.28
C VAL A 91 -5.46 0.44 -0.34
N GLU A 92 -6.49 1.04 -0.91
CA GLU A 92 -7.61 1.59 -0.14
C GLU A 92 -8.74 0.56 -0.14
N LYS A 93 -9.32 0.30 1.02
CA LYS A 93 -10.43 -0.65 1.18
C LYS A 93 -11.62 0.05 1.82
N ASP A 94 -12.80 -0.19 1.28
CA ASP A 94 -14.06 0.10 1.93
C ASP A 94 -14.57 -1.22 2.53
N LEU A 95 -14.51 -1.33 3.85
CA LEU A 95 -14.85 -2.55 4.58
C LEU A 95 -16.36 -2.82 4.59
N THR A 96 -17.19 -1.80 4.28
CA THR A 96 -18.63 -1.93 4.21
C THR A 96 -19.08 -2.57 2.90
N THR A 97 -18.46 -2.15 1.78
CA THR A 97 -18.77 -2.65 0.43
C THR A 97 -17.80 -3.74 -0.03
N GLN A 98 -16.76 -4.01 0.76
CA GLN A 98 -15.64 -4.91 0.42
C GLN A 98 -14.92 -4.53 -0.87
N SER A 99 -15.03 -3.28 -1.29
CA SER A 99 -14.36 -2.78 -2.48
C SER A 99 -12.94 -2.35 -2.18
N VAL A 100 -12.06 -2.57 -3.14
CA VAL A 100 -10.64 -2.27 -3.07
C VAL A 100 -10.26 -1.37 -4.22
N VAL A 101 -9.54 -0.29 -3.93
CA VAL A 101 -8.89 0.55 -4.93
C VAL A 101 -7.38 0.38 -4.79
N TYR A 102 -6.78 -0.21 -5.80
CA TYR A 102 -5.32 -0.33 -5.91
C TYR A 102 -4.78 0.90 -6.63
N LYS A 103 -3.75 1.51 -6.08
CA LYS A 103 -3.09 2.68 -6.63
C LYS A 103 -1.59 2.43 -6.72
N SER A 104 -1.00 2.73 -7.87
CA SER A 104 0.44 2.60 -8.08
C SER A 104 0.96 3.71 -8.96
N ARG A 105 2.29 3.85 -8.96
CA ARG A 105 2.98 4.76 -9.88
C ARG A 105 3.90 3.95 -10.77
N ILE A 106 3.75 4.12 -12.07
CA ILE A 106 4.60 3.51 -13.08
C ILE A 106 5.23 4.61 -13.94
N GLY A 107 6.54 4.75 -13.85
CA GLY A 107 7.23 5.86 -14.50
C GLY A 107 6.82 7.22 -13.93
N ARG A 108 6.14 8.03 -14.73
CA ARG A 108 5.65 9.38 -14.35
C ARG A 108 4.17 9.42 -14.03
N ASP A 109 3.42 8.42 -14.45
CA ASP A 109 1.97 8.38 -14.36
C ASP A 109 1.50 7.59 -13.14
N ASN A 110 0.38 8.05 -12.58
CA ASN A 110 -0.31 7.36 -11.50
C ASN A 110 -1.44 6.54 -12.11
N TYR A 111 -1.55 5.29 -11.71
CA TYR A 111 -2.57 4.36 -12.17
C TYR A 111 -3.41 3.87 -11.00
N SER A 112 -4.69 3.64 -11.26
CA SER A 112 -5.58 3.00 -10.31
C SER A 112 -6.52 2.03 -11.00
N TYR A 113 -6.94 1.00 -10.26
CA TYR A 113 -8.07 0.17 -10.62
C TYR A 113 -8.85 -0.21 -9.37
N SER A 114 -10.14 -0.51 -9.58
CA SER A 114 -11.01 -1.00 -8.52
C SER A 114 -11.36 -2.45 -8.77
N GLU A 115 -11.49 -3.21 -7.68
CA GLU A 115 -11.93 -4.60 -7.68
C GLU A 115 -12.67 -4.94 -6.38
N THR A 116 -13.39 -6.05 -6.39
CA THR A 116 -13.92 -6.66 -5.17
C THR A 116 -13.32 -8.06 -5.08
N PRO A 117 -12.15 -8.19 -4.39
CA PRO A 117 -11.48 -9.47 -4.31
C PRO A 117 -12.33 -10.45 -3.48
N VAL A 118 -12.47 -11.67 -3.96
CA VAL A 118 -13.13 -12.76 -3.23
C VAL A 118 -12.06 -13.67 -2.66
N PHE A 119 -12.07 -13.85 -1.35
CA PHE A 119 -11.20 -14.76 -0.64
C PHE A 119 -11.99 -15.96 -0.13
N GLU A 120 -11.74 -17.13 -0.70
CA GLU A 120 -12.29 -18.39 -0.22
C GLU A 120 -11.40 -18.94 0.89
N TRP A 121 -11.56 -18.36 2.10
CA TRP A 121 -10.79 -18.77 3.27
C TRP A 121 -11.21 -20.14 3.80
N LYS A 122 -10.25 -21.07 3.85
CA LYS A 122 -10.39 -22.32 4.58
C LYS A 122 -9.76 -22.14 5.96
N ILE A 123 -10.57 -22.00 6.99
CA ILE A 123 -10.11 -21.90 8.37
C ILE A 123 -9.62 -23.29 8.80
N LEU A 124 -8.40 -23.34 9.35
CA LEU A 124 -7.74 -24.56 9.76
C LEU A 124 -7.81 -24.69 11.30
N PRO A 125 -7.68 -25.90 11.86
CA PRO A 125 -7.75 -26.11 13.32
C PRO A 125 -6.51 -25.59 14.07
N GLU A 126 -5.41 -25.32 13.34
CA GLU A 126 -4.17 -24.89 13.95
C GLU A 126 -4.29 -23.52 14.59
N THR A 127 -3.95 -23.43 15.85
CA THR A 127 -3.83 -22.20 16.63
C THR A 127 -2.42 -22.00 17.10
N VAL A 128 -1.95 -20.76 17.12
CA VAL A 128 -0.62 -20.40 17.60
C VAL A 128 -0.64 -19.00 18.19
N LYS A 129 0.16 -18.75 19.20
CA LYS A 129 0.37 -17.41 19.73
C LYS A 129 1.39 -16.66 18.86
N ILE A 130 1.00 -15.51 18.29
CA ILE A 130 1.88 -14.62 17.53
C ILE A 130 1.92 -13.27 18.26
N GLY A 131 3.09 -12.88 18.75
CA GLY A 131 3.19 -11.72 19.63
C GLY A 131 2.31 -11.90 20.87
N ASP A 132 1.41 -10.95 21.10
CA ASP A 132 0.47 -10.97 22.23
C ASP A 132 -0.86 -11.68 21.92
N TYR A 133 -1.11 -12.05 20.65
CA TYR A 133 -2.42 -12.51 20.17
C TYR A 133 -2.50 -14.03 20.07
N GLN A 134 -3.62 -14.60 20.51
CA GLN A 134 -4.02 -15.94 20.11
C GLN A 134 -4.56 -15.90 18.70
N THR A 135 -4.02 -16.75 17.84
CA THR A 135 -4.36 -16.73 16.41
C THR A 135 -4.82 -18.10 15.93
N GLN A 136 -5.65 -18.07 14.90
CA GLN A 136 -6.05 -19.26 14.16
C GLN A 136 -5.57 -19.12 12.71
N LYS A 137 -5.13 -20.25 12.15
CA LYS A 137 -4.61 -20.31 10.79
C LYS A 137 -5.75 -20.45 9.77
N ALA A 138 -5.60 -19.80 8.63
CA ALA A 138 -6.48 -19.96 7.47
C ALA A 138 -5.64 -20.03 6.19
N GLU A 139 -6.21 -20.65 5.16
CA GLU A 139 -5.60 -20.81 3.84
C GLU A 139 -6.52 -20.26 2.77
N THR A 140 -5.96 -19.63 1.74
CA THR A 140 -6.68 -19.24 0.53
C THR A 140 -5.79 -19.25 -0.69
N LYS A 141 -6.39 -19.29 -1.89
CA LYS A 141 -5.68 -19.08 -3.16
C LYS A 141 -6.02 -17.70 -3.70
N PHE A 142 -5.01 -16.89 -3.91
CA PHE A 142 -5.20 -15.53 -4.42
C PHE A 142 -4.01 -15.10 -5.28
N GLY A 143 -4.30 -14.43 -6.41
CA GLY A 143 -3.27 -13.89 -7.30
C GLY A 143 -2.29 -14.94 -7.86
N GLY A 144 -2.70 -16.20 -7.99
CA GLY A 144 -1.86 -17.29 -8.46
C GLY A 144 -0.92 -17.89 -7.41
N ARG A 145 -1.08 -17.53 -6.12
CA ARG A 145 -0.34 -18.06 -4.97
C ARG A 145 -1.28 -18.71 -3.97
N THR A 146 -0.76 -19.67 -3.20
CA THR A 146 -1.40 -20.17 -1.97
C THR A 146 -0.93 -19.28 -0.82
N TRP A 147 -1.85 -18.81 0.01
CA TRP A 147 -1.58 -17.93 1.14
C TRP A 147 -2.04 -18.56 2.44
N TYR A 148 -1.21 -18.41 3.47
CA TYR A 148 -1.54 -18.77 4.84
C TYR A 148 -1.65 -17.49 5.66
N ALA A 149 -2.78 -17.31 6.34
CA ALA A 149 -3.03 -16.20 7.24
C ALA A 149 -3.23 -16.69 8.67
N TRP A 150 -2.78 -15.91 9.62
CA TRP A 150 -3.07 -16.07 11.04
C TRP A 150 -3.86 -14.85 11.49
N PHE A 151 -5.07 -15.06 11.93
CA PHE A 151 -5.97 -13.99 12.36
C PHE A 151 -6.33 -14.14 13.83
N THR A 152 -6.67 -13.03 14.48
CA THR A 152 -7.11 -12.98 15.88
C THR A 152 -8.50 -12.38 16.00
N GLN A 153 -9.37 -13.01 16.78
CA GLN A 153 -10.69 -12.49 17.12
C GLN A 153 -10.63 -11.43 18.26
N GLU A 154 -9.49 -11.29 18.94
CA GLU A 154 -9.28 -10.26 19.97
C GLU A 154 -9.39 -8.84 19.39
N ILE A 155 -9.13 -8.69 18.07
CA ILE A 155 -9.37 -7.47 17.32
C ILE A 155 -10.47 -7.74 16.31
N PRO A 156 -11.73 -7.32 16.57
CA PRO A 156 -12.89 -7.64 15.73
C PRO A 156 -12.95 -6.74 14.47
N LEU A 157 -11.88 -6.78 13.69
CA LEU A 157 -11.72 -6.05 12.44
C LEU A 157 -11.41 -7.06 11.32
N GLN A 158 -12.33 -7.24 10.39
CA GLN A 158 -12.18 -8.18 9.27
C GLN A 158 -11.26 -7.63 8.18
N ASP A 159 -10.06 -7.26 8.54
CA ASP A 159 -9.09 -6.60 7.68
C ASP A 159 -7.68 -7.20 7.86
N GLY A 160 -6.75 -6.79 7.00
CA GLY A 160 -5.37 -7.23 7.01
C GLY A 160 -4.49 -6.45 6.02
N PRO A 161 -3.20 -6.80 5.93
CA PRO A 161 -2.27 -6.13 5.02
C PRO A 161 -2.64 -6.40 3.56
N TYR A 162 -2.16 -5.53 2.68
CA TYR A 162 -2.44 -5.59 1.25
C TYR A 162 -3.95 -5.57 0.97
N LYS A 163 -4.46 -6.51 0.19
CA LYS A 163 -5.89 -6.65 -0.14
C LYS A 163 -6.62 -7.64 0.77
N PHE A 164 -5.88 -8.36 1.61
CA PHE A 164 -6.46 -9.44 2.42
C PHE A 164 -7.46 -8.93 3.44
N SER A 165 -8.63 -9.60 3.49
CA SER A 165 -9.75 -9.29 4.38
C SER A 165 -10.69 -10.49 4.50
N GLY A 166 -11.76 -10.35 5.28
CA GLY A 166 -12.87 -11.32 5.31
C GLY A 166 -12.71 -12.47 6.30
N LEU A 167 -11.60 -12.56 7.06
CA LEU A 167 -11.51 -13.46 8.21
C LEU A 167 -12.24 -12.85 9.42
N PRO A 168 -12.72 -13.65 10.39
CA PRO A 168 -13.46 -13.15 11.54
C PRO A 168 -12.52 -12.53 12.60
N GLY A 169 -11.76 -11.48 12.21
CA GLY A 169 -10.79 -10.76 13.01
C GLY A 169 -9.62 -10.26 12.18
N LEU A 170 -8.70 -9.54 12.85
CA LEU A 170 -7.55 -8.96 12.19
C LEU A 170 -6.53 -10.03 11.77
N ILE A 171 -6.06 -9.93 10.54
CA ILE A 171 -4.94 -10.75 10.06
C ILE A 171 -3.64 -10.17 10.64
N VAL A 172 -3.06 -10.87 11.63
CA VAL A 172 -1.81 -10.45 12.28
C VAL A 172 -0.58 -10.94 11.54
N LYS A 173 -0.73 -12.00 10.74
CA LYS A 173 0.31 -12.49 9.84
C LYS A 173 -0.32 -13.05 8.58
N VAL A 174 0.28 -12.81 7.44
CA VAL A 174 -0.03 -13.52 6.19
C VAL A 174 1.25 -13.73 5.39
N GLN A 175 1.41 -14.92 4.83
CA GLN A 175 2.55 -15.26 3.98
C GLN A 175 2.13 -16.19 2.86
N ASP A 176 2.82 -16.13 1.72
CA ASP A 176 2.62 -17.12 0.68
C ASP A 176 3.39 -18.41 0.98
N GLU A 177 2.98 -19.51 0.36
CA GLU A 177 3.53 -20.86 0.59
C GLU A 177 5.05 -20.93 0.35
N LYS A 178 5.58 -20.16 -0.59
CA LYS A 178 7.02 -20.13 -0.91
C LYS A 178 7.82 -19.23 0.03
N GLY A 179 7.16 -18.39 0.83
CA GLY A 179 7.80 -17.40 1.67
C GLY A 179 8.44 -16.25 0.88
N ASP A 180 7.97 -16.01 -0.35
CA ASP A 180 8.37 -14.86 -1.17
C ASP A 180 7.82 -13.54 -0.58
N TYR A 181 6.64 -13.63 0.03
CA TYR A 181 5.95 -12.51 0.64
C TYR A 181 5.44 -12.87 2.03
N SER A 182 5.76 -12.02 3.01
CA SER A 182 5.20 -12.11 4.37
C SER A 182 4.90 -10.71 4.90
N PHE A 183 3.81 -10.60 5.63
CA PHE A 183 3.43 -9.41 6.38
C PHE A 183 3.15 -9.85 7.82
N ASP A 184 3.95 -9.35 8.76
CA ASP A 184 3.90 -9.73 10.17
C ASP A 184 3.58 -8.50 11.02
N LEU A 185 2.50 -8.53 11.81
CA LEU A 185 2.10 -7.41 12.69
C LEU A 185 3.12 -7.23 13.80
N MET A 186 3.68 -6.04 13.89
CA MET A 186 4.70 -5.67 14.87
C MET A 186 4.15 -4.78 15.97
N GLN A 187 3.19 -3.90 15.66
CA GLN A 187 2.70 -2.90 16.59
C GLN A 187 1.33 -2.36 16.21
N THR A 188 0.56 -1.94 17.20
CA THR A 188 -0.70 -1.20 17.04
C THR A 188 -0.56 0.18 17.67
N LYS A 189 -1.00 1.23 16.97
CA LYS A 189 -0.97 2.63 17.44
C LYS A 189 -2.30 3.31 17.20
N LYS A 190 -2.69 4.20 18.13
CA LYS A 190 -3.77 5.16 17.86
C LYS A 190 -3.22 6.33 17.05
N ILE A 191 -3.98 6.77 16.08
CA ILE A 191 -3.68 7.92 15.22
C ILE A 191 -4.89 8.85 15.16
N ALA A 192 -4.65 10.12 14.86
CA ALA A 192 -5.73 11.10 14.76
C ALA A 192 -6.63 10.85 13.56
N GLU A 193 -6.04 10.53 12.40
CA GLU A 193 -6.74 10.31 11.14
C GLU A 193 -5.98 9.32 10.26
N ILE A 194 -6.70 8.72 9.31
CA ILE A 194 -6.13 7.83 8.29
C ILE A 194 -5.23 8.66 7.37
N TYR A 195 -4.02 8.14 7.12
CA TYR A 195 -3.12 8.75 6.16
C TYR A 195 -3.72 8.76 4.76
N GLN A 196 -3.64 9.93 4.12
CA GLN A 196 -4.03 10.10 2.72
C GLN A 196 -2.76 10.18 1.87
N PRO A 197 -2.42 9.13 1.09
CA PRO A 197 -1.28 9.18 0.18
C PRO A 197 -1.37 10.40 -0.73
N LEU A 198 -0.29 11.14 -0.87
CA LEU A 198 -0.28 12.35 -1.70
C LEU A 198 -0.64 12.00 -3.14
N ASN A 199 -1.81 12.43 -3.56
CA ASN A 199 -2.27 12.32 -4.94
C ASN A 199 -1.49 13.32 -5.80
N ARG A 200 -0.39 12.88 -6.39
CA ARG A 200 0.43 13.73 -7.29
C ARG A 200 -0.04 13.58 -8.72
N GLY A 201 -0.98 14.43 -9.10
CA GLY A 201 -1.57 14.42 -10.43
C GLY A 201 -2.81 13.54 -10.55
N GLN A 202 -3.38 13.50 -11.75
CA GLN A 202 -4.55 12.67 -12.03
C GLN A 202 -4.16 11.19 -12.09
N PHE A 203 -5.05 10.34 -11.59
CA PHE A 203 -4.94 8.90 -11.77
C PHE A 203 -5.56 8.51 -13.12
N ILE A 204 -4.82 7.69 -13.86
CA ILE A 204 -5.34 6.98 -15.02
C ILE A 204 -6.05 5.73 -14.48
N THR A 205 -7.38 5.78 -14.46
CA THR A 205 -8.18 4.65 -14.01
C THR A 205 -8.31 3.62 -15.12
N LEU A 206 -7.93 2.39 -14.83
CA LEU A 206 -7.99 1.25 -15.75
C LEU A 206 -8.89 0.16 -15.15
N SER A 207 -9.32 -0.79 -15.99
CA SER A 207 -9.77 -2.09 -15.46
C SER A 207 -8.55 -2.89 -14.98
N LYS A 208 -8.74 -3.79 -14.01
CA LYS A 208 -7.65 -4.67 -13.52
C LYS A 208 -6.98 -5.43 -14.67
N SER A 209 -7.75 -5.93 -15.65
CA SER A 209 -7.21 -6.65 -16.81
C SER A 209 -6.28 -5.76 -17.66
N LYS A 210 -6.69 -4.54 -17.96
CA LYS A 210 -5.85 -3.57 -18.70
C LYS A 210 -4.61 -3.17 -17.92
N TYR A 211 -4.73 -3.01 -16.61
CA TYR A 211 -3.58 -2.72 -15.74
C TYR A 211 -2.57 -3.87 -15.77
N THR A 212 -3.02 -5.10 -15.59
CA THR A 212 -2.14 -6.30 -15.64
C THR A 212 -1.51 -6.51 -17.01
N GLU A 213 -2.26 -6.26 -18.10
CA GLU A 213 -1.71 -6.30 -19.46
C GLU A 213 -0.60 -5.26 -19.67
N MET A 214 -0.81 -4.05 -19.15
CA MET A 214 0.19 -2.99 -19.19
C MET A 214 1.45 -3.38 -18.41
N GLU A 215 1.32 -3.92 -17.19
CA GLU A 215 2.47 -4.39 -16.41
C GLU A 215 3.26 -5.47 -17.17
N LYS A 216 2.58 -6.44 -17.77
CA LYS A 216 3.23 -7.49 -18.58
C LYS A 216 3.97 -6.93 -19.79
N LYS A 217 3.41 -5.92 -20.45
CA LYS A 217 4.08 -5.23 -21.58
C LYS A 217 5.34 -4.51 -21.10
N ILE A 218 5.27 -3.82 -19.97
CA ILE A 218 6.42 -3.12 -19.39
C ILE A 218 7.52 -4.09 -18.97
N GLN A 219 7.17 -5.22 -18.37
CA GLN A 219 8.12 -6.27 -18.02
C GLN A 219 8.81 -6.88 -19.26
N LYS A 220 8.04 -7.07 -20.33
CA LYS A 220 8.55 -7.64 -21.58
C LYS A 220 9.47 -6.67 -22.32
N ASP A 221 9.12 -5.40 -22.40
CA ASP A 221 9.85 -4.35 -23.12
C ASP A 221 9.91 -3.04 -22.32
N PRO A 222 10.78 -2.99 -21.29
CA PRO A 222 10.95 -1.78 -20.47
C PRO A 222 11.43 -0.58 -21.27
N VAL A 223 12.27 -0.80 -22.28
CA VAL A 223 12.90 0.26 -23.06
C VAL A 223 11.87 1.02 -23.89
N SER A 224 11.01 0.33 -24.60
CA SER A 224 9.91 0.96 -25.35
C SER A 224 8.98 1.76 -24.45
N PHE A 225 8.66 1.24 -23.24
CA PHE A 225 7.84 1.96 -22.27
C PHE A 225 8.52 3.25 -21.77
N ILE A 226 9.82 3.19 -21.44
CA ILE A 226 10.59 4.35 -20.98
C ILE A 226 10.61 5.43 -22.07
N ASN A 227 10.83 5.03 -23.34
CA ASN A 227 10.87 5.95 -24.46
C ASN A 227 9.52 6.58 -24.78
N ALA A 228 8.42 5.82 -24.74
CA ALA A 228 7.07 6.31 -24.91
C ALA A 228 6.69 7.34 -23.84
N ASN A 229 7.01 7.05 -22.58
CA ASN A 229 6.77 7.97 -21.47
C ASN A 229 7.57 9.28 -21.55
N ARG A 230 8.72 9.27 -22.21
CA ARG A 230 9.51 10.49 -22.46
C ARG A 230 8.88 11.36 -23.52
N ASN A 231 8.38 10.75 -24.59
CA ASN A 231 7.83 11.45 -25.74
C ASN A 231 6.40 11.95 -25.52
N SER A 232 5.70 11.47 -24.51
CA SER A 232 4.29 11.80 -24.24
C SER A 232 4.03 13.25 -23.82
N GLY A 233 5.05 14.11 -23.72
CA GLY A 233 4.92 15.56 -23.52
C GLY A 233 4.22 16.02 -22.23
N ARG A 234 3.74 15.08 -21.39
CA ARG A 234 2.99 15.37 -20.16
C ARG A 234 3.79 16.04 -19.03
N GLY A 235 5.05 16.36 -19.27
CA GLY A 235 5.90 17.13 -18.37
C GLY A 235 6.29 18.46 -18.98
N GLY A 236 5.32 19.31 -19.32
CA GLY A 236 5.53 20.64 -19.92
C GLY A 236 6.50 21.48 -19.09
N GLY A 237 7.70 21.63 -19.59
CA GLY A 237 8.74 22.52 -19.12
C GLY A 237 9.95 22.35 -20.04
N ASN A 238 10.49 23.47 -20.46
CA ASN A 238 11.71 23.55 -21.26
C ASN A 238 12.89 23.01 -20.43
N ARG A 239 12.98 21.66 -20.28
CA ARG A 239 14.11 21.03 -19.57
C ARG A 239 15.27 20.95 -20.55
N PRO A 240 16.49 21.37 -20.13
CA PRO A 240 17.66 21.19 -20.95
C PRO A 240 17.79 19.71 -21.35
N ALA A 241 18.18 19.48 -22.60
CA ALA A 241 18.43 18.13 -23.09
C ALA A 241 19.46 17.46 -22.18
N MET A 242 19.12 16.29 -21.66
CA MET A 242 20.06 15.51 -20.84
C MET A 242 21.18 14.96 -21.76
N ASP A 243 22.41 14.95 -21.25
CA ASP A 243 23.54 14.36 -21.95
C ASP A 243 23.17 12.92 -22.39
N PRO A 244 23.45 12.53 -23.64
CA PRO A 244 23.15 11.20 -24.15
C PRO A 244 23.72 10.06 -23.30
N LYS A 245 24.90 10.23 -22.69
CA LYS A 245 25.49 9.22 -21.77
C LYS A 245 24.68 9.06 -20.49
N GLN A 246 24.34 10.18 -19.84
CA GLN A 246 23.50 10.16 -18.63
C GLN A 246 22.12 9.54 -18.91
N MET A 247 21.61 9.77 -20.12
CA MET A 247 20.35 9.22 -20.57
C MET A 247 20.41 7.70 -20.72
N GLN A 248 21.45 7.16 -21.35
CA GLN A 248 21.66 5.73 -21.49
C GLN A 248 21.84 5.05 -20.15
N GLU A 249 22.63 5.65 -19.25
CA GLU A 249 22.83 5.13 -17.90
C GLU A 249 21.53 5.07 -17.10
N MET A 250 20.74 6.15 -17.12
CA MET A 250 19.44 6.19 -16.46
C MET A 250 18.46 5.15 -17.05
N GLN A 251 18.47 4.97 -18.38
CA GLN A 251 17.66 3.97 -19.05
C GLN A 251 18.04 2.57 -18.60
N LYS A 252 19.35 2.26 -18.53
CA LYS A 252 19.87 0.97 -18.07
C LYS A 252 19.48 0.67 -16.60
N ILE A 253 19.58 1.68 -15.74
CA ILE A 253 19.16 1.57 -14.33
C ILE A 253 17.66 1.25 -14.23
N MET A 254 16.82 1.98 -14.97
CA MET A 254 15.37 1.75 -14.97
C MET A 254 15.01 0.39 -15.54
N GLU A 255 15.66 -0.04 -16.62
CA GLU A 255 15.46 -1.36 -17.21
C GLU A 255 15.81 -2.47 -16.22
N THR A 256 16.96 -2.36 -15.53
CA THR A 256 17.38 -3.29 -14.49
C THR A 256 16.37 -3.33 -13.34
N GLU A 257 15.90 -2.16 -12.89
CA GLU A 257 14.90 -2.07 -11.82
C GLU A 257 13.57 -2.72 -12.21
N ILE A 258 13.09 -2.53 -13.45
CA ILE A 258 11.87 -3.17 -13.92
C ILE A 258 12.06 -4.69 -14.00
N LYS A 259 13.17 -5.16 -14.58
CA LYS A 259 13.45 -6.60 -14.73
C LYS A 259 13.61 -7.32 -13.39
N SER A 260 14.14 -6.64 -12.37
CA SER A 260 14.28 -7.18 -11.01
C SER A 260 12.95 -7.29 -10.22
N ARG A 261 11.81 -6.96 -10.83
CA ARG A 261 10.46 -7.11 -10.27
C ARG A 261 9.67 -8.20 -10.99
N ASN A 262 10.32 -9.30 -11.29
CA ASN A 262 9.75 -10.42 -12.04
C ASN A 262 8.95 -11.41 -11.18
N ASN A 263 8.88 -11.18 -9.87
CA ASN A 263 8.13 -12.01 -8.92
C ASN A 263 7.07 -11.14 -8.20
N PRO A 264 6.00 -10.66 -8.88
CA PRO A 264 4.99 -9.82 -8.27
C PRO A 264 4.16 -10.57 -7.23
N ILE A 265 3.52 -9.83 -6.32
CA ILE A 265 2.63 -10.40 -5.28
C ILE A 265 1.42 -11.13 -5.89
N GLU A 266 0.90 -10.67 -7.03
CA GLU A 266 -0.10 -11.36 -7.84
C GLU A 266 0.55 -11.83 -9.15
N LEU A 267 0.58 -13.15 -9.38
CA LEU A 267 1.16 -13.78 -10.58
C LEU A 267 0.17 -13.79 -11.76
N LYS A 268 -1.12 -13.60 -11.50
CA LYS A 268 -2.22 -13.67 -12.49
C LYS A 268 -3.17 -12.49 -12.34
#